data_f0443b89f45c8faaf934e91554152c9f
#
_entry.id   f0443b89f45c8faaf934e91554152c9f
#
_cell.length_a   1.000
_cell.length_b   1.000
_cell.length_c   1.000
_cell.angle_alpha   90.00
_cell.angle_beta   90.00
_cell.angle_gamma   90.00
#
_symmetry.space_group_name_H-M   'P 1'
#
loop_
_entity.id
_entity.type
_entity.pdbx_description
1 polymer ?
#
loop_
_entity_poly.entity_id
_entity_poly.type
_entity_poly.pdbx_seq_one_letter_code
_entity_poly.pdbx_strand_id
1 'polypeptide(L)'
;MNISCAIRSDRCLASALKLYEALQGEAHLSLNLLVFAADNSALAQSVRHRLGGLDEAAIHLHFIQEVEGVTYEQGCRDAMRSHRSNLLCLFYREEDQAFEQSLFEKVAVATLWIKDDEKDVISLTKVIPVTSAPNQLVGSFYTELGLALLDPLGFDHSSTFEAVQESLAELAEAEARSNASPTIFIDLGDLDPRRSDYDIARRLLQAEEYLSVAVFRSGVSPSKRIGSRIKRAATHFAPAMQRSERIELARELQGGSELNLEFIGLMAASAMLASFGLLQNSASVIIGAMLIAPLMTPILGAGLALTQGNRPLFRASLITIFLGFVSALFASMAFGVLFMVFREPWNTEEMWARCKPSPLDFCVGLVGGIAASYARTRSHLSSALAGAAIAAALVPPIATAGLQIVFMDWAASPIGTPVIGPLLLVSVNVLTIMFGASFVLWIRGMKPDSVASTTHPWVLRSFAFLILFILMILIWILQPK
;
A
#
# COMPACT_ATOMS: atom_id res chain seq x y z
N MET A 1 25.26 0.13 11.24
CA MET A 1 24.05 0.98 11.33
C MET A 1 24.51 2.44 11.45
N ASN A 2 23.83 3.39 10.77
CA ASN A 2 24.19 4.81 10.82
C ASN A 2 23.15 5.54 11.65
N ILE A 3 23.57 6.05 12.83
CA ILE A 3 22.71 6.75 13.78
C ILE A 3 23.02 8.25 13.69
N SER A 4 21.98 9.08 13.61
CA SER A 4 22.11 10.54 13.70
C SER A 4 21.50 11.01 15.00
N CYS A 5 22.22 11.84 15.77
CA CYS A 5 21.76 12.46 17.00
C CYS A 5 21.64 13.97 16.85
N ALA A 6 20.49 14.52 17.22
CA ALA A 6 20.27 15.96 17.23
C ALA A 6 20.89 16.60 18.50
N ILE A 7 21.82 17.53 18.32
CA ILE A 7 22.56 18.16 19.41
C ILE A 7 22.24 19.66 19.45
N ARG A 8 21.60 20.11 20.52
CA ARG A 8 21.31 21.52 20.78
C ARG A 8 22.02 22.10 22.02
N SER A 9 22.54 21.20 22.86
CA SER A 9 23.24 21.58 24.07
C SER A 9 24.32 20.57 24.42
N ASP A 10 25.25 20.95 25.32
CA ASP A 10 26.30 20.06 25.84
C ASP A 10 25.77 18.81 26.52
N ARG A 11 24.56 18.90 27.10
CA ARG A 11 23.90 17.76 27.74
C ARG A 11 23.41 16.76 26.71
N CYS A 12 22.78 17.22 25.59
CA CYS A 12 22.39 16.35 24.48
C CYS A 12 23.61 15.61 23.91
N LEU A 13 24.78 16.28 23.85
CA LEU A 13 26.02 15.65 23.42
C LEU A 13 26.44 14.53 24.39
N ALA A 14 26.38 14.78 25.70
CA ALA A 14 26.72 13.77 26.69
C ALA A 14 25.82 12.55 26.59
N SER A 15 24.51 12.76 26.42
CA SER A 15 23.53 11.67 26.24
C SER A 15 23.75 10.92 24.93
N ALA A 16 24.08 11.61 23.84
CA ALA A 16 24.40 10.99 22.54
C ALA A 16 25.63 10.09 22.61
N LEU A 17 26.70 10.54 23.32
CA LEU A 17 27.91 9.75 23.53
C LEU A 17 27.65 8.53 24.41
N LYS A 18 26.91 8.68 25.51
CA LYS A 18 26.51 7.56 26.36
C LYS A 18 25.69 6.53 25.58
N LEU A 19 24.74 6.99 24.75
CA LEU A 19 23.94 6.12 23.87
C LEU A 19 24.83 5.36 22.89
N TYR A 20 25.81 6.04 22.31
CA TYR A 20 26.78 5.44 21.40
C TYR A 20 27.61 4.37 22.08
N GLU A 21 28.17 4.66 23.27
CA GLU A 21 28.92 3.70 24.06
C GLU A 21 28.08 2.46 24.42
N ALA A 22 26.82 2.65 24.81
CA ALA A 22 25.90 1.57 25.14
C ALA A 22 25.59 0.65 23.94
N LEU A 23 25.58 1.20 22.73
CA LEU A 23 25.26 0.46 21.49
C LEU A 23 26.50 -0.10 20.77
N GLN A 24 27.73 0.31 21.14
CA GLN A 24 28.99 -0.07 20.47
C GLN A 24 29.34 -1.56 20.63
N GLY A 25 28.69 -2.28 21.54
CA GLY A 25 29.02 -3.69 21.89
C GLY A 25 28.72 -4.73 20.81
N GLU A 26 27.84 -4.48 19.85
CA GLU A 26 27.31 -5.53 18.97
C GLU A 26 27.33 -5.24 17.46
N ALA A 27 27.61 -4.00 17.00
CA ALA A 27 27.58 -3.68 15.57
C ALA A 27 28.61 -2.60 15.18
N HIS A 28 29.04 -2.61 13.91
CA HIS A 28 29.72 -1.47 13.30
C HIS A 28 28.80 -0.26 13.22
N LEU A 29 28.81 0.60 14.22
CA LEU A 29 28.01 1.79 14.34
C LEU A 29 28.78 3.01 13.87
N SER A 30 28.16 3.83 13.02
CA SER A 30 28.62 5.18 12.69
C SER A 30 27.68 6.20 13.33
N LEU A 31 28.24 7.13 14.09
CA LEU A 31 27.51 8.19 14.77
C LEU A 31 27.64 9.51 14.02
N ASN A 32 26.50 10.08 13.61
CA ASN A 32 26.45 11.41 13.00
C ASN A 32 25.87 12.39 14.03
N LEU A 33 26.62 13.39 14.42
CA LEU A 33 26.18 14.44 15.33
C LEU A 33 25.69 15.62 14.52
N LEU A 34 24.39 15.86 14.57
CA LEU A 34 23.72 17.00 13.92
C LEU A 34 23.66 18.16 14.92
N VAL A 35 24.63 19.07 14.85
CA VAL A 35 24.74 20.20 15.79
C VAL A 35 23.95 21.39 15.25
N PHE A 36 22.87 21.75 15.94
CA PHE A 36 22.02 22.87 15.59
C PHE A 36 22.56 24.19 16.15
N ALA A 37 23.67 24.63 15.61
CA ALA A 37 24.34 25.86 16.02
C ALA A 37 25.28 26.38 14.91
N ALA A 38 25.63 27.66 15.00
CA ALA A 38 26.66 28.21 14.13
C ALA A 38 28.01 27.55 14.40
N ASP A 39 28.81 27.34 13.36
CA ASP A 39 30.13 26.67 13.43
C ASP A 39 31.11 27.35 14.40
N ASN A 40 30.96 28.65 14.63
CA ASN A 40 31.75 29.44 15.55
C ASN A 40 31.11 29.60 16.94
N SER A 41 30.01 28.92 17.24
CA SER A 41 29.31 29.04 18.52
C SER A 41 30.10 28.40 19.67
N ALA A 42 29.76 28.79 20.92
CA ALA A 42 30.30 28.17 22.11
C ALA A 42 30.01 26.65 22.16
N LEU A 43 28.83 26.24 21.71
CA LEU A 43 28.42 24.85 21.60
C LEU A 43 29.31 24.08 20.60
N ALA A 44 29.59 24.66 19.43
CA ALA A 44 30.48 24.06 18.44
C ALA A 44 31.88 23.83 18.97
N GLN A 45 32.42 24.80 19.72
CA GLN A 45 33.74 24.67 20.36
C GLN A 45 33.75 23.60 21.45
N SER A 46 32.73 23.55 22.30
CA SER A 46 32.55 22.51 23.32
C SER A 46 32.47 21.11 22.72
N VAL A 47 31.66 20.94 21.64
CA VAL A 47 31.55 19.68 20.94
C VAL A 47 32.88 19.22 20.37
N ARG A 48 33.63 20.09 19.71
CA ARG A 48 34.96 19.76 19.17
C ARG A 48 35.95 19.41 20.27
N HIS A 49 35.96 20.14 21.39
CA HIS A 49 36.82 19.86 22.51
C HIS A 49 36.56 18.49 23.15
N ARG A 50 35.29 18.11 23.31
CA ARG A 50 34.90 16.79 23.88
C ARG A 50 35.21 15.63 22.95
N LEU A 51 35.17 15.83 21.64
CA LEU A 51 35.43 14.79 20.64
C LEU A 51 36.92 14.62 20.32
N GLY A 52 37.77 15.57 20.69
CA GLY A 52 39.22 15.54 20.39
C GLY A 52 40.03 14.37 20.96
N GLY A 53 39.38 13.39 21.59
CA GLY A 53 39.97 12.15 22.07
C GLY A 53 39.30 10.86 21.60
N LEU A 54 38.28 10.96 20.74
CA LEU A 54 37.49 9.84 20.24
C LEU A 54 37.84 9.49 18.79
N ASP A 55 37.52 8.29 18.36
CA ASP A 55 37.83 7.76 17.02
C ASP A 55 37.14 8.57 15.93
N GLU A 56 37.85 9.45 15.24
CA GLU A 56 37.34 10.32 14.17
C GLU A 56 36.77 9.54 12.97
N ALA A 57 37.11 8.28 12.83
CA ALA A 57 36.62 7.44 11.72
C ALA A 57 35.16 7.01 11.90
N ALA A 58 34.66 6.97 13.13
CA ALA A 58 33.32 6.48 13.47
C ALA A 58 32.31 7.61 13.78
N ILE A 59 32.79 8.83 14.05
CA ILE A 59 31.96 9.97 14.46
C ILE A 59 32.07 11.11 13.45
N HIS A 60 30.97 11.49 12.86
CA HIS A 60 30.85 12.57 11.88
C HIS A 60 30.09 13.76 12.44
N LEU A 61 30.64 14.98 12.26
CA LEU A 61 30.03 16.23 12.73
C LEU A 61 29.39 17.00 11.59
N HIS A 62 28.16 17.46 11.81
CA HIS A 62 27.42 18.32 10.90
C HIS A 62 26.85 19.51 11.64
N PHE A 63 27.20 20.73 11.21
CA PHE A 63 26.63 21.96 11.72
C PHE A 63 25.43 22.36 10.84
N ILE A 64 24.27 22.50 11.46
CA ILE A 64 23.03 22.89 10.80
C ILE A 64 22.66 24.29 11.27
N GLN A 65 22.69 25.24 10.35
CA GLN A 65 22.32 26.63 10.61
C GLN A 65 21.03 26.97 9.87
N GLU A 66 20.21 27.83 10.45
CA GLU A 66 19.08 28.42 9.76
C GLU A 66 19.61 29.58 8.87
N VAL A 67 19.55 29.38 7.55
CA VAL A 67 19.93 30.37 6.56
C VAL A 67 18.67 30.77 5.82
N GLU A 68 18.59 31.99 5.30
CA GLU A 68 17.43 32.46 4.52
C GLU A 68 17.03 31.42 3.46
N GLY A 69 15.82 30.84 3.62
CA GLY A 69 15.25 29.84 2.72
C GLY A 69 15.51 28.37 3.06
N VAL A 70 16.33 28.04 4.07
CA VAL A 70 16.57 26.65 4.51
C VAL A 70 16.18 26.50 5.97
N THR A 71 15.14 25.73 6.25
CA THR A 71 14.71 25.43 7.61
C THR A 71 15.60 24.37 8.25
N TYR A 72 15.70 24.35 9.58
CA TYR A 72 16.41 23.30 10.33
C TYR A 72 15.98 21.88 9.92
N GLU A 73 14.71 21.69 9.57
CA GLU A 73 14.17 20.41 9.11
C GLU A 73 14.74 19.98 7.75
N GLN A 74 14.97 20.93 6.85
CA GLN A 74 15.62 20.66 5.56
C GLN A 74 17.09 20.32 5.74
N GLY A 75 17.81 21.10 6.53
CA GLY A 75 19.20 20.84 6.86
C GLY A 75 19.40 19.47 7.51
N CYS A 76 18.54 19.10 8.44
CA CYS A 76 18.53 17.77 9.05
C CYS A 76 18.29 16.66 8.02
N ARG A 77 17.32 16.83 7.12
CA ARG A 77 17.03 15.85 6.06
C ARG A 77 18.19 15.66 5.09
N ASP A 78 18.84 16.73 4.72
CA ASP A 78 19.96 16.70 3.77
C ASP A 78 21.20 16.07 4.40
N ALA A 79 21.52 16.39 5.64
CA ALA A 79 22.58 15.76 6.41
C ALA A 79 22.32 14.26 6.60
N MET A 80 21.10 13.86 6.94
CA MET A 80 20.75 12.44 7.08
C MET A 80 20.82 11.67 5.76
N ARG A 81 20.47 12.28 4.63
CA ARG A 81 20.61 11.66 3.31
C ARG A 81 22.05 11.48 2.89
N SER A 82 22.92 12.49 3.12
CA SER A 82 24.35 12.41 2.76
C SER A 82 25.06 11.27 3.49
N HIS A 83 24.69 11.00 4.75
CA HIS A 83 25.28 9.96 5.59
C HIS A 83 24.48 8.65 5.61
N ARG A 84 23.42 8.52 4.80
CA ARG A 84 22.54 7.33 4.76
C ARG A 84 22.08 6.89 6.15
N SER A 85 21.70 7.86 6.99
CA SER A 85 21.28 7.58 8.36
C SER A 85 19.98 6.79 8.40
N ASN A 86 19.96 5.73 9.20
CA ASN A 86 18.82 4.84 9.35
C ASN A 86 17.94 5.22 10.53
N LEU A 87 18.52 5.89 11.54
CA LEU A 87 17.85 6.29 12.77
C LEU A 87 18.20 7.72 13.13
N LEU A 88 17.22 8.51 13.58
CA LEU A 88 17.38 9.82 14.20
C LEU A 88 17.05 9.72 15.69
N CYS A 89 17.99 10.07 16.55
CA CYS A 89 17.78 10.17 17.99
C CYS A 89 17.58 11.64 18.40
N LEU A 90 16.51 11.87 19.15
CA LEU A 90 16.17 13.15 19.77
C LEU A 90 16.20 12.98 21.27
N PHE A 91 16.65 13.99 22.01
CA PHE A 91 16.70 13.97 23.48
C PHE A 91 15.67 14.97 24.00
N TYR A 92 14.61 14.44 24.67
CA TYR A 92 13.50 15.24 25.18
C TYR A 92 13.95 16.23 26.25
N ARG A 93 13.55 17.49 26.06
CA ARG A 93 13.69 18.59 27.03
C ARG A 93 12.48 19.48 26.96
N GLU A 94 12.08 20.01 28.11
CA GLU A 94 10.96 20.95 28.17
C GLU A 94 11.22 22.23 27.35
N GLU A 95 12.46 22.74 27.40
CA GLU A 95 12.87 23.98 26.70
C GLU A 95 12.83 23.83 25.18
N ASP A 96 13.11 22.65 24.65
CA ASP A 96 13.26 22.37 23.23
C ASP A 96 12.09 21.57 22.62
N GLN A 97 11.06 21.30 23.41
CA GLN A 97 9.95 20.40 23.08
C GLN A 97 9.30 20.68 21.71
N ALA A 98 9.03 21.94 21.39
CA ALA A 98 8.38 22.29 20.12
C ALA A 98 9.24 21.95 18.90
N PHE A 99 10.54 22.14 19.02
CA PHE A 99 11.50 21.84 17.96
C PHE A 99 11.64 20.34 17.76
N GLU A 100 11.85 19.61 18.83
CA GLU A 100 12.02 18.14 18.81
C GLU A 100 10.77 17.46 18.31
N GLN A 101 9.58 17.93 18.75
CA GLN A 101 8.30 17.46 18.26
C GLN A 101 8.17 17.70 16.74
N SER A 102 8.55 18.86 16.24
CA SER A 102 8.52 19.16 14.81
C SER A 102 9.43 18.22 14.00
N LEU A 103 10.63 17.94 14.48
CA LEU A 103 11.53 16.96 13.84
C LEU A 103 10.96 15.56 13.92
N PHE A 104 10.47 15.14 15.09
CA PHE A 104 9.86 13.82 15.28
C PHE A 104 8.68 13.58 14.34
N GLU A 105 7.83 14.58 14.12
CA GLU A 105 6.65 14.46 13.26
C GLU A 105 6.97 14.51 11.76
N LYS A 106 7.95 15.30 11.34
CA LYS A 106 8.20 15.65 9.94
C LYS A 106 9.31 14.88 9.26
N VAL A 107 10.27 14.34 10.01
CA VAL A 107 11.38 13.58 9.44
C VAL A 107 10.90 12.22 8.97
N ALA A 108 11.36 11.77 7.79
CA ALA A 108 10.88 10.54 7.13
C ALA A 108 11.59 9.26 7.62
N VAL A 109 12.72 9.42 8.32
CA VAL A 109 13.54 8.31 8.84
C VAL A 109 12.96 7.82 10.15
N ALA A 110 13.30 6.59 10.56
CA ALA A 110 12.99 6.08 11.88
C ALA A 110 13.52 7.04 12.94
N THR A 111 12.70 7.38 13.92
CA THR A 111 13.04 8.39 14.92
C THR A 111 12.82 7.84 16.32
N LEU A 112 13.81 8.00 17.17
CA LEU A 112 13.80 7.64 18.58
C LEU A 112 13.85 8.92 19.40
N TRP A 113 12.85 9.15 20.25
CA TRP A 113 12.78 10.31 21.13
C TRP A 113 12.94 9.83 22.56
N ILE A 114 14.05 10.20 23.21
CA ILE A 114 14.48 9.66 24.46
C ILE A 114 14.38 10.75 25.55
N LYS A 115 13.81 10.41 26.70
CA LYS A 115 13.85 11.29 27.87
C LYS A 115 15.28 11.34 28.44
N ASP A 116 15.81 12.55 28.54
CA ASP A 116 17.16 12.80 29.07
C ASP A 116 17.03 13.24 30.52
N ASP A 117 17.28 12.34 31.46
CA ASP A 117 17.32 12.67 32.88
C ASP A 117 18.76 12.78 33.40
N GLU A 118 18.99 13.76 34.29
CA GLU A 118 20.37 14.10 34.75
C GLU A 118 21.05 12.99 35.54
N LYS A 119 20.30 12.06 36.13
CA LYS A 119 20.77 11.12 37.15
C LYS A 119 21.11 9.73 36.66
N ASP A 120 20.48 9.24 35.59
CA ASP A 120 20.65 7.84 35.20
C ASP A 120 21.05 7.65 33.75
N VAL A 121 22.00 6.72 33.56
CA VAL A 121 22.38 6.21 32.24
C VAL A 121 21.19 5.46 31.65
N ILE A 122 20.70 5.90 30.49
CA ILE A 122 19.68 5.17 29.73
C ILE A 122 20.17 3.74 29.54
N SER A 123 19.65 2.81 30.31
CA SER A 123 19.96 1.39 30.14
C SER A 123 19.05 0.81 29.07
N LEU A 124 19.49 0.89 27.81
CA LEU A 124 18.80 0.20 26.71
C LEU A 124 18.94 -1.33 26.77
N THR A 125 19.65 -1.87 27.76
CA THR A 125 19.87 -3.31 27.90
C THR A 125 18.60 -4.08 28.25
N LYS A 126 17.66 -3.46 28.97
CA LYS A 126 16.33 -4.04 29.26
C LYS A 126 15.25 -3.07 28.87
N VAL A 127 14.37 -3.48 27.99
CA VAL A 127 13.34 -2.64 27.39
C VAL A 127 11.96 -3.27 27.60
N ILE A 128 11.01 -2.52 28.16
CA ILE A 128 9.59 -2.90 28.19
C ILE A 128 8.93 -2.27 26.98
N PRO A 129 8.59 -3.07 25.94
CA PRO A 129 7.93 -2.53 24.77
C PRO A 129 6.45 -2.29 25.05
N VAL A 130 5.99 -1.05 24.87
CA VAL A 130 4.59 -0.64 24.94
C VAL A 130 4.08 -0.39 23.53
N THR A 131 3.16 -1.21 23.04
CA THR A 131 2.75 -1.15 21.63
C THR A 131 1.28 -1.53 21.44
N SER A 132 0.65 -0.94 20.44
CA SER A 132 -0.71 -1.31 20.00
C SER A 132 -0.77 -2.63 19.20
N ALA A 133 0.39 -3.21 18.87
CA ALA A 133 0.47 -4.45 18.08
C ALA A 133 1.57 -5.38 18.64
N PRO A 134 1.38 -5.98 19.83
CA PRO A 134 2.40 -6.79 20.51
C PRO A 134 2.94 -7.95 19.67
N ASN A 135 2.14 -8.48 18.77
CA ASN A 135 2.55 -9.58 17.87
C ASN A 135 3.44 -9.12 16.69
N GLN A 136 3.68 -7.83 16.51
CA GLN A 136 4.48 -7.25 15.43
C GLN A 136 5.87 -6.74 15.88
N LEU A 137 6.17 -6.85 17.17
CA LEU A 137 7.45 -6.41 17.77
C LEU A 137 8.65 -7.23 17.29
N VAL A 138 8.44 -8.34 16.60
CA VAL A 138 9.50 -9.18 16.04
C VAL A 138 10.01 -8.56 14.74
N GLY A 139 10.60 -7.39 14.82
CA GLY A 139 11.21 -6.70 13.68
C GLY A 139 12.73 -6.63 13.83
N SER A 140 13.43 -6.59 12.71
CA SER A 140 14.88 -6.48 12.61
C SER A 140 15.50 -5.34 13.44
N PHE A 141 14.73 -4.29 13.73
CA PHE A 141 15.21 -3.10 14.43
C PHE A 141 15.68 -3.38 15.87
N TYR A 142 14.89 -4.12 16.65
CA TYR A 142 15.24 -4.43 18.04
C TYR A 142 16.46 -5.35 18.10
N THR A 143 16.53 -6.31 17.18
CA THR A 143 17.66 -7.23 17.05
C THR A 143 18.92 -6.53 16.56
N GLU A 144 18.79 -5.56 15.65
CA GLU A 144 19.91 -4.74 15.14
C GLU A 144 20.49 -3.82 16.23
N LEU A 145 19.69 -3.41 17.21
CA LEU A 145 20.12 -2.60 18.35
C LEU A 145 20.60 -3.42 19.56
N GLY A 146 20.50 -4.77 19.50
CA GLY A 146 20.89 -5.62 20.61
C GLY A 146 20.02 -5.47 21.87
N LEU A 147 18.77 -5.01 21.74
CA LEU A 147 17.88 -4.74 22.86
C LEU A 147 17.30 -6.03 23.44
N ALA A 148 17.46 -6.26 24.73
CA ALA A 148 16.77 -7.34 25.45
C ALA A 148 15.31 -6.91 25.76
N LEU A 149 14.38 -7.50 25.02
CA LEU A 149 12.95 -7.23 25.20
C LEU A 149 12.40 -8.02 26.37
N LEU A 150 11.71 -7.32 27.27
CA LEU A 150 10.85 -7.89 28.30
C LEU A 150 9.45 -8.13 27.70
N ASP A 151 8.54 -8.71 28.49
CA ASP A 151 7.17 -8.98 28.05
C ASP A 151 6.47 -7.71 27.57
N PRO A 152 5.89 -7.72 26.35
CA PRO A 152 5.30 -6.52 25.77
C PRO A 152 3.98 -6.16 26.45
N LEU A 153 3.83 -4.90 26.82
CA LEU A 153 2.57 -4.33 27.29
C LEU A 153 1.75 -3.92 26.05
N GLY A 154 0.63 -4.61 25.82
CA GLY A 154 -0.33 -4.23 24.79
C GLY A 154 -1.24 -3.11 25.26
N PHE A 155 -1.40 -2.03 24.50
CA PHE A 155 -2.47 -1.05 24.70
C PHE A 155 -3.39 -0.97 23.48
N ASP A 156 -4.67 -0.70 23.74
CA ASP A 156 -5.69 -0.58 22.70
C ASP A 156 -6.01 0.91 22.45
N HIS A 157 -6.61 1.22 21.33
CA HIS A 157 -7.07 2.58 20.96
C HIS A 157 -8.10 3.16 21.94
N SER A 158 -8.69 2.33 22.78
CA SER A 158 -9.61 2.70 23.87
C SER A 158 -8.92 2.88 25.23
N SER A 159 -7.62 2.54 25.34
CA SER A 159 -6.89 2.65 26.60
C SER A 159 -6.73 4.11 26.99
N THR A 160 -7.04 4.43 28.25
CA THR A 160 -6.78 5.75 28.82
C THR A 160 -5.35 5.85 29.32
N PHE A 161 -4.86 7.08 29.50
CA PHE A 161 -3.52 7.32 30.04
C PHE A 161 -3.36 6.68 31.42
N GLU A 162 -4.38 6.80 32.26
CA GLU A 162 -4.40 6.26 33.63
C GLU A 162 -4.27 4.73 33.65
N ALA A 163 -4.95 4.04 32.73
CA ALA A 163 -4.87 2.57 32.62
C ALA A 163 -3.48 2.09 32.18
N VAL A 164 -2.84 2.83 31.27
CA VAL A 164 -1.46 2.53 30.82
C VAL A 164 -0.47 2.81 31.95
N GLN A 165 -0.69 3.89 32.71
CA GLN A 165 0.15 4.26 33.82
C GLN A 165 0.07 3.22 34.98
N GLU A 166 -1.12 2.73 35.33
CA GLU A 166 -1.33 1.69 36.32
C GLU A 166 -0.62 0.38 35.94
N SER A 167 -0.76 -0.04 34.67
CA SER A 167 -0.09 -1.24 34.17
C SER A 167 1.45 -1.10 34.14
N LEU A 168 1.96 0.10 33.85
CA LEU A 168 3.40 0.37 33.88
C LEU A 168 3.95 0.41 35.31
N ALA A 169 3.17 0.92 36.28
CA ALA A 169 3.56 0.94 37.68
C ALA A 169 3.67 -0.50 38.24
N GLU A 170 2.72 -1.37 37.90
CA GLU A 170 2.79 -2.79 38.27
C GLU A 170 4.02 -3.50 37.71
N LEU A 171 4.36 -3.23 36.46
CA LEU A 171 5.55 -3.79 35.78
C LEU A 171 6.85 -3.22 36.40
N ALA A 172 6.90 -1.93 36.70
CA ALA A 172 8.05 -1.28 37.31
C ALA A 172 8.31 -1.81 38.70
N GLU A 173 7.27 -2.07 39.51
CA GLU A 173 7.39 -2.69 40.83
C GLU A 173 7.87 -4.16 40.74
N ALA A 174 7.41 -4.91 39.77
CA ALA A 174 7.85 -6.28 39.53
C ALA A 174 9.34 -6.35 39.15
N GLU A 175 9.82 -5.44 38.32
CA GLU A 175 11.20 -5.37 37.85
C GLU A 175 12.16 -4.66 38.86
N ALA A 176 11.69 -3.76 39.70
CA ALA A 176 12.49 -3.10 40.72
C ALA A 176 13.15 -4.09 41.71
N ARG A 177 12.60 -5.30 41.82
CA ARG A 177 13.20 -6.41 42.60
C ARG A 177 14.49 -6.97 41.96
N SER A 178 14.79 -6.61 40.67
CA SER A 178 15.93 -7.14 39.92
C SER A 178 17.13 -6.18 39.79
N ASN A 179 17.18 -5.09 40.57
CA ASN A 179 18.31 -4.12 40.58
C ASN A 179 18.61 -3.39 39.27
N ALA A 180 17.74 -3.41 38.26
CA ALA A 180 17.91 -2.67 37.01
C ALA A 180 16.59 -1.96 36.67
N SER A 181 16.64 -0.64 36.48
CA SER A 181 15.49 0.13 36.01
C SER A 181 15.34 -0.06 34.50
N PRO A 182 14.30 -0.74 34.04
CA PRO A 182 14.10 -0.96 32.60
C PRO A 182 13.68 0.34 31.90
N THR A 183 14.11 0.52 30.67
CA THR A 183 13.61 1.61 29.84
C THR A 183 12.24 1.28 29.26
N ILE A 184 11.28 2.16 29.46
CA ILE A 184 9.95 2.05 28.83
C ILE A 184 10.07 2.48 27.38
N PHE A 185 9.85 1.54 26.45
CA PHE A 185 10.00 1.77 25.02
C PHE A 185 8.65 1.74 24.34
N ILE A 186 8.16 2.91 23.94
CA ILE A 186 6.85 3.07 23.32
C ILE A 186 7.01 2.99 21.80
N ASP A 187 6.55 1.90 21.21
CA ASP A 187 6.58 1.72 19.75
C ASP A 187 5.28 2.24 19.13
N LEU A 188 5.36 3.41 18.51
CA LEU A 188 4.25 4.00 17.76
C LEU A 188 4.13 3.43 16.35
N GLY A 189 5.09 2.64 15.88
CA GLY A 189 5.09 2.11 14.53
C GLY A 189 4.95 3.20 13.45
N ASP A 190 4.01 3.01 12.52
CA ASP A 190 3.66 3.95 11.44
C ASP A 190 2.56 4.96 11.89
N LEU A 191 2.33 5.17 13.18
CA LEU A 191 1.21 5.93 13.70
C LEU A 191 1.25 7.42 13.33
N ASP A 192 0.07 7.98 13.13
CA ASP A 192 -0.14 9.40 12.90
C ASP A 192 -0.04 10.16 14.22
N PRO A 193 0.72 11.28 14.28
CA PRO A 193 0.81 12.15 15.46
C PRO A 193 -0.53 12.68 16.02
N ARG A 194 -1.62 12.49 15.25
CA ARG A 194 -2.97 12.94 15.66
C ARG A 194 -3.78 11.89 16.39
N ARG A 195 -3.22 10.72 16.69
CA ARG A 195 -3.91 9.65 17.42
C ARG A 195 -3.72 9.77 18.93
N SER A 196 -4.66 9.20 19.67
CA SER A 196 -4.62 9.11 21.14
C SER A 196 -3.33 8.48 21.65
N ASP A 197 -2.79 7.51 20.93
CA ASP A 197 -1.56 6.79 21.27
C ASP A 197 -0.34 7.72 21.33
N TYR A 198 -0.30 8.73 20.46
CA TYR A 198 0.75 9.75 20.46
C TYR A 198 0.62 10.67 21.69
N ASP A 199 -0.59 11.03 22.08
CA ASP A 199 -0.83 11.83 23.28
C ASP A 199 -0.42 11.08 24.55
N ILE A 200 -0.67 9.77 24.61
CA ILE A 200 -0.21 8.90 25.71
C ILE A 200 1.33 8.89 25.76
N ALA A 201 1.99 8.65 24.64
CA ALA A 201 3.45 8.64 24.56
C ALA A 201 4.07 9.98 25.01
N ARG A 202 3.46 11.10 24.58
CA ARG A 202 3.91 12.44 24.98
C ARG A 202 3.72 12.70 26.48
N ARG A 203 2.59 12.30 27.06
CA ARG A 203 2.36 12.42 28.50
C ARG A 203 3.33 11.59 29.31
N LEU A 204 3.67 10.37 28.83
CA LEU A 204 4.67 9.53 29.50
C LEU A 204 6.09 10.13 29.44
N LEU A 205 6.46 10.78 28.32
CA LEU A 205 7.71 11.54 28.25
C LEU A 205 7.75 12.71 29.24
N GLN A 206 6.61 13.35 29.50
CA GLN A 206 6.47 14.50 30.40
C GLN A 206 6.36 14.09 31.88
N ALA A 207 5.92 12.86 32.18
CA ALA A 207 5.70 12.42 33.52
C ALA A 207 7.02 12.30 34.30
N GLU A 208 7.11 12.98 35.46
CA GLU A 208 8.31 12.97 36.29
C GLU A 208 8.59 11.62 36.96
N GLU A 209 7.58 10.78 37.10
CA GLU A 209 7.65 9.47 37.76
C GLU A 209 8.52 8.45 36.98
N TYR A 210 8.66 8.62 35.63
CA TYR A 210 9.39 7.68 34.79
C TYR A 210 10.71 8.28 34.33
N LEU A 211 11.81 7.73 34.82
CA LEU A 211 13.17 8.23 34.56
C LEU A 211 13.68 7.89 33.15
N SER A 212 13.29 6.75 32.61
CA SER A 212 13.75 6.26 31.32
C SER A 212 12.60 5.91 30.39
N VAL A 213 12.20 6.84 29.52
CA VAL A 213 11.16 6.63 28.51
C VAL A 213 11.75 6.92 27.13
N ALA A 214 11.55 6.01 26.20
CA ALA A 214 11.92 6.20 24.80
C ALA A 214 10.70 5.98 23.91
N VAL A 215 10.43 6.91 22.99
CA VAL A 215 9.34 6.81 22.01
C VAL A 215 9.94 6.56 20.64
N PHE A 216 9.59 5.44 20.05
CA PHE A 216 10.05 5.04 18.72
C PHE A 216 8.95 5.23 17.68
N ARG A 217 9.35 5.75 16.54
CA ARG A 217 8.51 5.86 15.35
C ARG A 217 9.26 5.29 14.14
N SER A 218 8.66 4.35 13.45
CA SER A 218 9.23 3.80 12.22
C SER A 218 9.30 4.84 11.09
N GLY A 219 10.33 4.72 10.26
CA GLY A 219 10.48 5.57 9.08
C GLY A 219 9.40 5.30 8.04
N VAL A 220 8.66 6.31 7.67
CA VAL A 220 7.59 6.19 6.66
C VAL A 220 8.08 6.64 5.30
N SER A 221 8.17 5.72 4.34
CA SER A 221 8.51 6.08 2.95
C SER A 221 7.46 7.04 2.35
N PRO A 222 7.86 7.96 1.43
CA PRO A 222 6.92 8.90 0.80
C PRO A 222 5.72 8.20 0.15
N SER A 223 5.93 7.02 -0.44
CA SER A 223 4.87 6.21 -1.04
C SER A 223 3.84 5.71 -0.01
N LYS A 224 4.29 5.28 1.17
CA LYS A 224 3.39 4.89 2.27
C LYS A 224 2.61 6.10 2.83
N ARG A 225 3.23 7.29 2.91
CA ARG A 225 2.53 8.53 3.33
C ARG A 225 1.42 8.91 2.38
N ILE A 226 1.67 8.89 1.06
CA ILE A 226 0.65 9.15 0.04
C ILE A 226 -0.45 8.10 0.13
N GLY A 227 -0.09 6.83 0.20
CA GLY A 227 -1.04 5.72 0.35
C GLY A 227 -1.91 5.84 1.61
N SER A 228 -1.35 6.25 2.75
CA SER A 228 -2.11 6.46 3.99
C SER A 228 -3.05 7.65 3.92
N ARG A 229 -2.66 8.76 3.24
CA ARG A 229 -3.54 9.93 3.01
C ARG A 229 -4.71 9.56 2.10
N ILE A 230 -4.44 8.89 0.98
CA ILE A 230 -5.50 8.39 0.07
C ILE A 230 -6.43 7.44 0.82
N LYS A 231 -5.88 6.51 1.58
CA LYS A 231 -6.67 5.58 2.38
C LYS A 231 -7.56 6.28 3.39
N ARG A 232 -7.07 7.31 4.11
CA ARG A 232 -7.88 8.08 5.07
C ARG A 232 -9.01 8.85 4.39
N ALA A 233 -8.72 9.56 3.30
CA ALA A 233 -9.74 10.24 2.53
C ALA A 233 -10.80 9.24 2.05
N ALA A 234 -10.37 8.09 1.54
CA ALA A 234 -11.26 7.07 1.02
C ALA A 234 -12.06 6.33 2.12
N THR A 235 -11.48 6.08 3.31
CA THR A 235 -12.21 5.43 4.43
C THR A 235 -13.30 6.31 5.02
N HIS A 236 -13.24 7.63 4.83
CA HIS A 236 -14.33 8.51 5.18
C HIS A 236 -15.59 8.26 4.32
N PHE A 237 -15.39 7.99 3.03
CA PHE A 237 -16.47 7.68 2.08
C PHE A 237 -16.84 6.20 2.04
N ALA A 238 -15.89 5.31 2.32
CA ALA A 238 -16.07 3.86 2.25
C ALA A 238 -15.44 3.19 3.48
N PRO A 239 -16.16 3.08 4.61
CA PRO A 239 -15.65 2.44 5.82
C PRO A 239 -15.21 1.00 5.56
N ALA A 240 -14.18 0.56 6.28
CA ALA A 240 -13.66 -0.80 6.11
C ALA A 240 -14.75 -1.84 6.43
N MET A 241 -14.71 -2.97 5.72
CA MET A 241 -15.63 -4.09 5.95
C MET A 241 -15.32 -4.78 7.29
N GLN A 242 -16.34 -5.35 7.91
CA GLN A 242 -16.18 -6.24 9.06
C GLN A 242 -15.44 -7.52 8.66
N ARG A 243 -14.82 -8.19 9.63
CA ARG A 243 -14.02 -9.40 9.36
C ARG A 243 -14.84 -10.53 8.73
N SER A 244 -16.08 -10.74 9.21
CA SER A 244 -17.01 -11.73 8.66
C SER A 244 -17.35 -11.45 7.19
N GLU A 245 -17.71 -10.21 6.87
CA GLU A 245 -18.00 -9.79 5.50
C GLU A 245 -16.82 -9.97 4.55
N ARG A 246 -15.59 -9.68 5.04
CA ARG A 246 -14.37 -9.87 4.24
C ARG A 246 -14.10 -11.34 3.92
N ILE A 247 -14.32 -12.24 4.90
CA ILE A 247 -14.12 -13.67 4.70
C ILE A 247 -15.16 -14.22 3.72
N GLU A 248 -16.43 -13.81 3.86
CA GLU A 248 -17.52 -14.24 2.98
C GLU A 248 -17.28 -13.80 1.53
N LEU A 249 -16.98 -12.50 1.32
CA LEU A 249 -16.67 -11.99 -0.02
C LEU A 249 -15.43 -12.66 -0.63
N ALA A 250 -14.37 -12.89 0.17
CA ALA A 250 -13.17 -13.58 -0.31
C ALA A 250 -13.49 -15.01 -0.76
N ARG A 251 -14.31 -15.74 0.01
CA ARG A 251 -14.74 -17.10 -0.32
C ARG A 251 -15.61 -17.12 -1.59
N GLU A 252 -16.53 -16.20 -1.71
CA GLU A 252 -17.39 -16.06 -2.89
C GLU A 252 -16.58 -15.78 -4.17
N LEU A 253 -15.65 -14.81 -4.10
CA LEU A 253 -14.80 -14.47 -5.24
C LEU A 253 -13.82 -15.60 -5.58
N GLN A 254 -13.34 -16.34 -4.59
CA GLN A 254 -12.46 -17.49 -4.80
C GLN A 254 -13.21 -18.65 -5.47
N GLY A 255 -14.38 -19.04 -4.94
CA GLY A 255 -15.20 -20.09 -5.53
C GLY A 255 -15.68 -19.79 -6.95
N GLY A 256 -16.08 -18.54 -7.21
CA GLY A 256 -16.51 -18.10 -8.55
C GLY A 256 -15.36 -17.82 -9.53
N SER A 257 -14.10 -17.93 -9.08
CA SER A 257 -12.92 -17.84 -9.95
C SER A 257 -12.45 -19.22 -10.45
N GLU A 258 -13.06 -20.30 -9.98
CA GLU A 258 -12.76 -21.64 -10.46
C GLU A 258 -13.53 -21.93 -11.76
N LEU A 259 -12.80 -22.55 -12.69
CA LEU A 259 -13.38 -22.92 -13.97
C LEU A 259 -14.39 -24.05 -13.81
N ASN A 260 -15.61 -23.86 -14.29
CA ASN A 260 -16.63 -24.90 -14.38
C ASN A 260 -17.33 -24.91 -15.76
N LEU A 261 -18.02 -26.00 -16.08
CA LEU A 261 -18.71 -26.12 -17.37
C LEU A 261 -19.88 -25.14 -17.51
N GLU A 262 -20.52 -24.81 -16.41
CA GLU A 262 -21.61 -23.82 -16.36
C GLU A 262 -21.10 -22.43 -16.79
N PHE A 263 -19.96 -22.01 -16.30
CA PHE A 263 -19.29 -20.77 -16.70
C PHE A 263 -19.04 -20.73 -18.21
N ILE A 264 -18.47 -21.79 -18.77
CA ILE A 264 -18.15 -21.89 -20.21
C ILE A 264 -19.46 -21.84 -21.03
N GLY A 265 -20.49 -22.60 -20.62
CA GLY A 265 -21.78 -22.62 -21.30
C GLY A 265 -22.48 -21.28 -21.30
N LEU A 266 -22.51 -20.57 -20.17
CA LEU A 266 -23.08 -19.24 -20.06
C LEU A 266 -22.30 -18.21 -20.88
N MET A 267 -20.98 -18.31 -20.94
CA MET A 267 -20.14 -17.47 -21.79
C MET A 267 -20.45 -17.67 -23.27
N ALA A 268 -20.56 -18.92 -23.72
CA ALA A 268 -20.93 -19.25 -25.10
C ALA A 268 -22.33 -18.73 -25.45
N ALA A 269 -23.31 -18.99 -24.59
CA ALA A 269 -24.70 -18.52 -24.79
C ALA A 269 -24.76 -16.99 -24.86
N SER A 270 -24.09 -16.30 -23.94
CA SER A 270 -24.00 -14.84 -23.95
C SER A 270 -23.40 -14.29 -25.24
N ALA A 271 -22.30 -14.90 -25.71
CA ALA A 271 -21.64 -14.49 -26.94
C ALA A 271 -22.49 -14.74 -28.20
N MET A 272 -23.24 -15.86 -28.25
CA MET A 272 -24.21 -16.11 -29.34
C MET A 272 -25.30 -15.05 -29.33
N LEU A 273 -25.90 -14.75 -28.17
CA LEU A 273 -26.95 -13.73 -28.07
C LEU A 273 -26.43 -12.33 -28.41
N ALA A 274 -25.17 -12.01 -28.01
CA ALA A 274 -24.50 -10.78 -28.41
C ALA A 274 -24.28 -10.71 -29.94
N SER A 275 -23.95 -11.83 -30.58
CA SER A 275 -23.80 -11.92 -32.04
C SER A 275 -25.15 -11.66 -32.77
N PHE A 276 -26.27 -12.17 -32.26
CA PHE A 276 -27.60 -11.81 -32.76
C PHE A 276 -27.85 -10.30 -32.64
N GLY A 277 -27.59 -9.72 -31.46
CA GLY A 277 -27.80 -8.30 -31.22
C GLY A 277 -26.92 -7.41 -32.13
N LEU A 278 -25.66 -7.81 -32.37
CA LEU A 278 -24.75 -7.11 -33.27
C LEU A 278 -25.24 -7.13 -34.70
N LEU A 279 -25.69 -8.28 -35.23
CA LEU A 279 -26.19 -8.40 -36.59
C LEU A 279 -27.56 -7.71 -36.81
N GLN A 280 -28.41 -7.66 -35.76
CA GLN A 280 -29.65 -6.91 -35.77
C GLN A 280 -29.47 -5.40 -35.53
N ASN A 281 -28.26 -4.94 -35.29
CA ASN A 281 -27.96 -3.57 -34.86
C ASN A 281 -28.82 -3.14 -33.64
N SER A 282 -29.05 -4.05 -32.71
CA SER A 282 -29.95 -3.87 -31.56
C SER A 282 -29.19 -3.80 -30.25
N ALA A 283 -29.01 -2.59 -29.73
CA ALA A 283 -28.38 -2.36 -28.43
C ALA A 283 -29.10 -3.07 -27.28
N SER A 284 -30.43 -3.19 -27.31
CA SER A 284 -31.19 -3.85 -26.26
C SER A 284 -30.91 -5.35 -26.16
N VAL A 285 -30.79 -6.04 -27.30
CA VAL A 285 -30.41 -7.47 -27.33
C VAL A 285 -28.98 -7.65 -26.84
N ILE A 286 -28.06 -6.75 -27.21
CA ILE A 286 -26.68 -6.76 -26.74
C ILE A 286 -26.64 -6.60 -25.21
N ILE A 287 -27.38 -5.66 -24.64
CA ILE A 287 -27.49 -5.47 -23.19
C ILE A 287 -28.01 -6.73 -22.49
N GLY A 288 -29.06 -7.36 -23.07
CA GLY A 288 -29.60 -8.64 -22.55
C GLY A 288 -28.53 -9.75 -22.53
N ALA A 289 -27.71 -9.86 -23.57
CA ALA A 289 -26.60 -10.81 -23.65
C ALA A 289 -25.58 -10.62 -22.53
N MET A 290 -25.25 -9.38 -22.22
CA MET A 290 -24.26 -9.02 -21.20
C MET A 290 -24.66 -9.46 -19.78
N LEU A 291 -25.97 -9.52 -19.49
CA LEU A 291 -26.49 -9.93 -18.18
C LEU A 291 -26.27 -11.43 -17.91
N ILE A 292 -26.09 -12.22 -18.94
CA ILE A 292 -25.89 -13.68 -18.85
C ILE A 292 -24.44 -14.03 -18.55
N ALA A 293 -23.50 -13.22 -19.01
CA ALA A 293 -22.06 -13.51 -18.89
C ALA A 293 -21.54 -13.45 -17.46
N PRO A 294 -20.98 -14.52 -16.89
CA PRO A 294 -20.52 -14.58 -15.50
C PRO A 294 -19.07 -14.06 -15.31
N LEU A 295 -18.61 -13.09 -16.12
CA LEU A 295 -17.23 -12.58 -16.12
C LEU A 295 -16.87 -11.75 -14.87
N MET A 296 -17.85 -11.19 -14.19
CA MET A 296 -17.59 -10.27 -13.08
C MET A 296 -16.79 -10.94 -11.97
N THR A 297 -17.17 -12.16 -11.56
CA THR A 297 -16.58 -12.83 -10.40
C THR A 297 -15.10 -13.16 -10.59
N PRO A 298 -14.65 -13.79 -11.70
CA PRO A 298 -13.23 -14.04 -11.89
C PRO A 298 -12.40 -12.77 -12.08
N ILE A 299 -12.93 -11.68 -12.65
CA ILE A 299 -12.20 -10.41 -12.78
C ILE A 299 -12.03 -9.75 -11.41
N LEU A 300 -13.06 -9.71 -10.57
CA LEU A 300 -12.95 -9.23 -9.20
C LEU A 300 -12.06 -10.15 -8.34
N GLY A 301 -12.10 -11.46 -8.59
CA GLY A 301 -11.19 -12.45 -7.97
C GLY A 301 -9.73 -12.17 -8.29
N ALA A 302 -9.41 -11.85 -9.54
CA ALA A 302 -8.07 -11.40 -9.93
C ALA A 302 -7.66 -10.09 -9.22
N GLY A 303 -8.59 -9.13 -9.10
CA GLY A 303 -8.39 -7.90 -8.35
C GLY A 303 -8.13 -8.14 -6.86
N LEU A 304 -8.87 -9.06 -6.24
CA LEU A 304 -8.65 -9.50 -4.86
C LEU A 304 -7.27 -10.15 -4.70
N ALA A 305 -6.92 -11.03 -5.62
CA ALA A 305 -5.63 -11.73 -5.60
C ALA A 305 -4.44 -10.77 -5.64
N LEU A 306 -4.53 -9.69 -6.44
CA LEU A 306 -3.53 -8.62 -6.46
C LEU A 306 -3.46 -7.88 -5.12
N THR A 307 -4.60 -7.62 -4.50
CA THR A 307 -4.68 -6.92 -3.21
C THR A 307 -4.08 -7.73 -2.07
N GLN A 308 -4.30 -9.05 -2.08
CA GLN A 308 -3.83 -9.98 -1.06
C GLN A 308 -2.45 -10.60 -1.34
N GLY A 309 -1.92 -10.44 -2.55
CA GLY A 309 -0.70 -11.12 -2.96
C GLY A 309 -0.89 -12.63 -3.20
N ASN A 310 -2.12 -13.09 -3.46
CA ASN A 310 -2.48 -14.50 -3.63
C ASN A 310 -2.25 -14.97 -5.07
N ARG A 311 -1.09 -15.58 -5.35
CA ARG A 311 -0.73 -16.09 -6.69
C ARG A 311 -1.63 -17.20 -7.21
N PRO A 312 -1.99 -18.23 -6.41
CA PRO A 312 -2.91 -19.27 -6.86
C PRO A 312 -4.24 -18.73 -7.34
N LEU A 313 -4.88 -17.86 -6.58
CA LEU A 313 -6.14 -17.21 -6.96
C LEU A 313 -5.99 -16.36 -8.23
N PHE A 314 -4.90 -15.59 -8.34
CA PHE A 314 -4.62 -14.78 -9.52
C PHE A 314 -4.54 -15.65 -10.79
N ARG A 315 -3.78 -16.75 -10.72
CA ARG A 315 -3.63 -17.68 -11.84
C ARG A 315 -4.95 -18.36 -12.20
N ALA A 316 -5.70 -18.84 -11.22
CA ALA A 316 -7.01 -19.46 -11.44
C ALA A 316 -7.97 -18.48 -12.14
N SER A 317 -8.09 -17.26 -11.61
CA SER A 317 -8.94 -16.21 -12.20
C SER A 317 -8.56 -15.88 -13.65
N LEU A 318 -7.25 -15.72 -13.94
CA LEU A 318 -6.79 -15.44 -15.30
C LEU A 318 -7.07 -16.59 -16.28
N ILE A 319 -6.90 -17.85 -15.85
CA ILE A 319 -7.21 -19.02 -16.67
C ILE A 319 -8.71 -19.06 -16.97
N THR A 320 -9.54 -18.83 -15.96
CA THR A 320 -11.01 -18.81 -16.12
C THR A 320 -11.46 -17.70 -17.08
N ILE A 321 -10.91 -16.46 -16.94
CA ILE A 321 -11.18 -15.36 -17.86
C ILE A 321 -10.76 -15.72 -19.28
N PHE A 322 -9.55 -16.25 -19.46
CA PHE A 322 -9.02 -16.60 -20.78
C PHE A 322 -9.86 -17.70 -21.45
N LEU A 323 -10.19 -18.78 -20.74
CA LEU A 323 -11.02 -19.85 -21.30
C LEU A 323 -12.46 -19.40 -21.58
N GLY A 324 -13.00 -18.49 -20.76
CA GLY A 324 -14.28 -17.85 -21.05
C GLY A 324 -14.23 -17.03 -22.36
N PHE A 325 -13.17 -16.29 -22.58
CA PHE A 325 -13.00 -15.53 -23.84
C PHE A 325 -12.84 -16.44 -25.06
N VAL A 326 -12.06 -17.51 -24.92
CA VAL A 326 -11.91 -18.52 -25.98
C VAL A 326 -13.26 -19.16 -26.30
N SER A 327 -14.04 -19.55 -25.29
CA SER A 327 -15.38 -20.10 -25.47
C SER A 327 -16.32 -19.12 -26.19
N ALA A 328 -16.34 -17.86 -25.75
CA ALA A 328 -17.15 -16.81 -26.36
C ALA A 328 -16.76 -16.52 -27.81
N LEU A 329 -15.46 -16.47 -28.09
CA LEU A 329 -14.93 -16.27 -29.43
C LEU A 329 -15.36 -17.40 -30.37
N PHE A 330 -15.16 -18.66 -29.95
CA PHE A 330 -15.55 -19.82 -30.77
C PHE A 330 -17.07 -19.89 -30.97
N ALA A 331 -17.86 -19.59 -29.95
CA ALA A 331 -19.32 -19.55 -30.08
C ALA A 331 -19.78 -18.49 -31.09
N SER A 332 -19.17 -17.31 -31.08
CA SER A 332 -19.46 -16.24 -32.04
C SER A 332 -18.98 -16.59 -33.44
N MET A 333 -17.83 -17.26 -33.59
CA MET A 333 -17.34 -17.76 -34.87
C MET A 333 -18.31 -18.83 -35.44
N ALA A 334 -18.68 -19.82 -34.64
CA ALA A 334 -19.60 -20.86 -35.04
C ALA A 334 -20.94 -20.27 -35.49
N PHE A 335 -21.42 -19.27 -34.76
CA PHE A 335 -22.64 -18.56 -35.14
C PHE A 335 -22.45 -17.76 -36.44
N GLY A 336 -21.32 -17.10 -36.63
CA GLY A 336 -20.97 -16.38 -37.87
C GLY A 336 -20.98 -17.30 -39.09
N VAL A 337 -20.36 -18.49 -38.98
CA VAL A 337 -20.37 -19.52 -40.04
C VAL A 337 -21.80 -19.97 -40.31
N LEU A 338 -22.62 -20.27 -39.30
CA LEU A 338 -24.01 -20.64 -39.47
C LEU A 338 -24.83 -19.53 -40.16
N PHE A 339 -24.53 -18.28 -39.83
CA PHE A 339 -25.24 -17.13 -40.42
C PHE A 339 -24.91 -16.98 -41.93
N MET A 340 -23.69 -17.22 -42.35
CA MET A 340 -23.28 -17.16 -43.77
C MET A 340 -23.97 -18.20 -44.63
N VAL A 341 -24.49 -19.28 -44.07
CA VAL A 341 -25.30 -20.28 -44.81
C VAL A 341 -26.64 -19.70 -45.26
N PHE A 342 -27.19 -18.75 -44.51
CA PHE A 342 -28.52 -18.21 -44.76
C PHE A 342 -28.52 -16.83 -45.41
N ARG A 343 -27.43 -16.05 -45.19
CA ARG A 343 -27.34 -14.66 -45.68
C ARG A 343 -25.89 -14.26 -45.91
N GLU A 344 -25.70 -13.31 -46.83
CA GLU A 344 -24.40 -12.67 -47.03
C GLU A 344 -24.05 -11.85 -45.76
N PRO A 345 -22.75 -11.86 -45.39
CA PRO A 345 -22.29 -11.12 -44.22
C PRO A 345 -22.33 -9.61 -44.47
N TRP A 346 -22.76 -8.85 -43.43
CA TRP A 346 -22.64 -7.38 -43.43
C TRP A 346 -22.16 -6.89 -42.10
N ASN A 347 -21.53 -5.72 -42.11
CA ASN A 347 -21.03 -5.04 -40.92
C ASN A 347 -22.04 -3.96 -40.48
N THR A 348 -22.46 -4.02 -39.22
CA THR A 348 -23.36 -3.04 -38.61
C THR A 348 -22.60 -1.90 -37.93
N GLU A 349 -23.30 -0.79 -37.62
CA GLU A 349 -22.73 0.33 -36.86
C GLU A 349 -22.23 -0.12 -35.47
N GLU A 350 -23.00 -0.99 -34.81
CA GLU A 350 -22.65 -1.58 -33.53
C GLU A 350 -21.35 -2.41 -33.58
N MET A 351 -21.07 -3.08 -34.67
CA MET A 351 -19.80 -3.79 -34.87
C MET A 351 -18.64 -2.82 -35.07
N TRP A 352 -18.81 -1.82 -35.95
CA TRP A 352 -17.77 -0.82 -36.22
C TRP A 352 -17.42 0.03 -35.01
N ALA A 353 -18.38 0.37 -34.15
CA ALA A 353 -18.14 1.11 -32.93
C ALA A 353 -17.15 0.41 -32.00
N ARG A 354 -17.07 -0.93 -32.03
CA ARG A 354 -16.16 -1.72 -31.20
C ARG A 354 -14.81 -2.00 -31.85
N CYS A 355 -14.66 -1.69 -33.11
CA CYS A 355 -13.39 -1.86 -33.83
C CYS A 355 -12.39 -0.72 -33.57
N LYS A 356 -12.84 0.39 -32.98
CA LYS A 356 -12.02 1.58 -32.74
C LYS A 356 -11.98 1.91 -31.24
N PRO A 357 -11.09 1.28 -30.45
CA PRO A 357 -10.92 1.62 -29.03
C PRO A 357 -10.61 3.10 -28.85
N SER A 358 -11.19 3.71 -27.83
CA SER A 358 -11.02 5.11 -27.49
C SER A 358 -10.48 5.29 -26.07
N PRO A 359 -9.88 6.44 -25.72
CA PRO A 359 -9.50 6.72 -24.35
C PRO A 359 -10.68 6.74 -23.35
N LEU A 360 -11.91 6.97 -23.88
CA LEU A 360 -13.13 6.94 -23.04
C LEU A 360 -13.45 5.52 -22.57
N ASP A 361 -13.14 4.48 -23.35
CA ASP A 361 -13.36 3.08 -22.97
C ASP A 361 -12.52 2.72 -21.73
N PHE A 362 -11.31 3.25 -21.63
CA PHE A 362 -10.49 3.13 -20.42
C PHE A 362 -11.21 3.72 -19.19
N CYS A 363 -11.80 4.91 -19.32
CA CYS A 363 -12.56 5.54 -18.22
C CYS A 363 -13.79 4.71 -17.85
N VAL A 364 -14.52 4.19 -18.84
CA VAL A 364 -15.69 3.33 -18.63
C VAL A 364 -15.28 2.05 -17.90
N GLY A 365 -14.20 1.38 -18.31
CA GLY A 365 -13.69 0.18 -17.64
C GLY A 365 -13.27 0.46 -16.20
N LEU A 366 -12.56 1.57 -15.95
CA LEU A 366 -12.09 1.95 -14.61
C LEU A 366 -13.27 2.26 -13.67
N VAL A 367 -14.20 3.13 -14.11
CA VAL A 367 -15.38 3.51 -13.30
C VAL A 367 -16.28 2.30 -13.08
N GLY A 368 -16.48 1.47 -14.11
CA GLY A 368 -17.23 0.21 -14.02
C GLY A 368 -16.62 -0.75 -13.00
N GLY A 369 -15.30 -0.92 -13.02
CA GLY A 369 -14.57 -1.75 -12.06
C GLY A 369 -14.67 -1.24 -10.62
N ILE A 370 -14.55 0.08 -10.42
CA ILE A 370 -14.75 0.72 -9.10
C ILE A 370 -16.19 0.51 -8.62
N ALA A 371 -17.18 0.81 -9.45
CA ALA A 371 -18.59 0.72 -9.09
C ALA A 371 -19.01 -0.72 -8.77
N ALA A 372 -18.64 -1.68 -9.62
CA ALA A 372 -18.95 -3.09 -9.43
C ALA A 372 -18.29 -3.68 -8.18
N SER A 373 -17.02 -3.37 -7.96
CA SER A 373 -16.31 -3.82 -6.77
C SER A 373 -16.90 -3.21 -5.49
N TYR A 374 -17.25 -1.93 -5.52
CA TYR A 374 -17.93 -1.28 -4.38
C TYR A 374 -19.31 -1.91 -4.11
N ALA A 375 -20.13 -2.13 -5.15
CA ALA A 375 -21.43 -2.78 -5.02
C ALA A 375 -21.32 -4.17 -4.38
N ARG A 376 -20.32 -4.97 -4.75
CA ARG A 376 -20.08 -6.30 -4.15
C ARG A 376 -19.66 -6.24 -2.69
N THR A 377 -19.10 -5.15 -2.24
CA THR A 377 -18.76 -4.96 -0.81
C THR A 377 -19.95 -4.50 0.04
N ARG A 378 -21.16 -4.39 -0.53
CA ARG A 378 -22.38 -3.95 0.13
C ARG A 378 -23.48 -4.99 -0.04
N SER A 379 -23.90 -5.62 1.03
CA SER A 379 -24.95 -6.67 1.04
C SER A 379 -26.31 -6.20 0.51
N HIS A 380 -26.57 -4.89 0.54
CA HIS A 380 -27.85 -4.31 0.11
C HIS A 380 -27.89 -3.90 -1.37
N LEU A 381 -26.75 -3.90 -2.06
CA LEU A 381 -26.69 -3.55 -3.48
C LEU A 381 -26.75 -4.82 -4.33
N SER A 382 -27.67 -4.82 -5.32
CA SER A 382 -27.82 -5.96 -6.21
C SER A 382 -26.54 -6.24 -7.00
N SER A 383 -26.03 -7.46 -6.87
CA SER A 383 -24.87 -7.92 -7.64
C SER A 383 -25.13 -7.94 -9.15
N ALA A 384 -26.39 -8.05 -9.57
CA ALA A 384 -26.76 -8.07 -10.97
C ALA A 384 -26.47 -6.76 -11.70
N LEU A 385 -26.71 -5.60 -11.05
CA LEU A 385 -26.40 -4.28 -11.65
C LEU A 385 -24.89 -4.08 -11.85
N ALA A 386 -24.09 -4.54 -10.89
CA ALA A 386 -22.64 -4.47 -10.99
C ALA A 386 -22.11 -5.40 -12.11
N GLY A 387 -22.69 -6.59 -12.26
CA GLY A 387 -22.35 -7.54 -13.31
C GLY A 387 -22.64 -7.01 -14.71
N ALA A 388 -23.78 -6.35 -14.88
CA ALA A 388 -24.17 -5.75 -16.15
C ALA A 388 -23.17 -4.69 -16.64
N ALA A 389 -22.71 -3.81 -15.74
CA ALA A 389 -21.77 -2.75 -16.10
C ALA A 389 -20.40 -3.28 -16.58
N ILE A 390 -19.92 -4.39 -15.99
CA ILE A 390 -18.66 -5.04 -16.42
C ILE A 390 -18.84 -5.81 -17.73
N ALA A 391 -19.92 -6.61 -17.82
CA ALA A 391 -20.16 -7.43 -18.98
C ALA A 391 -20.41 -6.57 -20.22
N ALA A 392 -20.96 -5.35 -20.06
CA ALA A 392 -21.15 -4.37 -21.12
C ALA A 392 -19.87 -4.04 -21.89
N ALA A 393 -18.77 -4.03 -21.23
CA ALA A 393 -17.49 -3.67 -21.80
C ALA A 393 -16.71 -4.85 -22.41
N LEU A 394 -17.15 -6.10 -22.23
CA LEU A 394 -16.37 -7.29 -22.56
C LEU A 394 -16.98 -8.21 -23.61
N VAL A 395 -18.24 -8.62 -23.45
CA VAL A 395 -18.86 -9.64 -24.30
C VAL A 395 -19.09 -9.17 -25.74
N PRO A 396 -19.62 -7.97 -26.01
CA PRO A 396 -19.87 -7.53 -27.36
C PRO A 396 -18.59 -7.36 -28.21
N PRO A 397 -17.48 -6.84 -27.67
CA PRO A 397 -16.22 -6.80 -28.43
C PRO A 397 -15.68 -8.20 -28.77
N ILE A 398 -15.81 -9.19 -27.85
CA ILE A 398 -15.37 -10.57 -28.15
C ILE A 398 -16.24 -11.16 -29.27
N ALA A 399 -17.57 -10.96 -29.18
CA ALA A 399 -18.51 -11.42 -30.19
C ALA A 399 -18.25 -10.74 -31.55
N THR A 400 -17.93 -9.43 -31.56
CA THR A 400 -17.52 -8.70 -32.77
C THR A 400 -16.24 -9.30 -33.36
N ALA A 401 -15.24 -9.58 -32.54
CA ALA A 401 -14.00 -10.21 -33.02
C ALA A 401 -14.28 -11.58 -33.66
N GLY A 402 -15.10 -12.42 -33.03
CA GLY A 402 -15.49 -13.73 -33.56
C GLY A 402 -16.23 -13.65 -34.88
N LEU A 403 -17.20 -12.75 -35.03
CA LEU A 403 -17.90 -12.51 -36.29
C LEU A 403 -16.95 -11.98 -37.38
N GLN A 404 -16.10 -11.01 -37.03
CA GLN A 404 -15.15 -10.42 -37.98
C GLN A 404 -14.11 -11.42 -38.47
N ILE A 405 -13.66 -12.37 -37.69
CA ILE A 405 -12.76 -13.45 -38.13
C ILE A 405 -13.42 -14.26 -39.25
N VAL A 406 -14.72 -14.49 -39.18
CA VAL A 406 -15.47 -15.27 -40.18
C VAL A 406 -15.85 -14.43 -41.40
N PHE A 407 -16.24 -13.17 -41.21
CA PHE A 407 -16.77 -12.30 -42.27
C PHE A 407 -15.67 -11.60 -43.07
N MET A 408 -14.44 -11.61 -42.59
CA MET A 408 -13.35 -10.88 -43.19
C MET A 408 -12.89 -11.52 -44.48
N ASP A 409 -12.79 -10.71 -45.51
CA ASP A 409 -12.08 -11.11 -46.75
C ASP A 409 -10.56 -11.03 -46.52
N TRP A 410 -9.97 -12.17 -46.23
CA TRP A 410 -8.54 -12.30 -45.90
C TRP A 410 -7.64 -11.95 -47.10
N ALA A 411 -8.18 -11.91 -48.32
CA ALA A 411 -7.44 -11.55 -49.52
C ALA A 411 -7.39 -10.03 -49.73
N ALA A 412 -8.42 -9.31 -49.30
CA ALA A 412 -8.58 -7.88 -49.55
C ALA A 412 -8.18 -6.97 -48.37
N SER A 413 -8.12 -7.50 -47.14
CA SER A 413 -7.85 -6.70 -45.97
C SER A 413 -6.52 -7.07 -45.30
N PRO A 414 -5.60 -6.13 -45.08
CA PRO A 414 -4.47 -6.40 -44.19
C PRO A 414 -5.00 -6.79 -42.82
N ILE A 415 -4.42 -7.85 -42.24
CA ILE A 415 -4.71 -8.33 -40.89
C ILE A 415 -4.62 -7.13 -39.92
N GLY A 416 -5.77 -6.54 -39.54
CA GLY A 416 -5.62 -5.33 -38.74
C GLY A 416 -6.83 -4.98 -37.93
N THR A 417 -7.46 -3.92 -38.26
CA THR A 417 -8.37 -3.16 -37.41
C THR A 417 -9.69 -3.87 -37.02
N PRO A 418 -10.35 -4.67 -37.88
CA PRO A 418 -11.65 -5.24 -37.53
C PRO A 418 -11.61 -6.34 -36.47
N VAL A 419 -10.49 -7.07 -36.34
CA VAL A 419 -10.32 -8.14 -35.36
C VAL A 419 -9.47 -7.67 -34.17
N ILE A 420 -8.36 -6.99 -34.45
CA ILE A 420 -7.43 -6.54 -33.39
C ILE A 420 -8.05 -5.46 -32.54
N GLY A 421 -8.83 -4.52 -33.11
CA GLY A 421 -9.49 -3.45 -32.38
C GLY A 421 -10.38 -3.96 -31.23
N PRO A 422 -11.36 -4.84 -31.48
CA PRO A 422 -12.18 -5.40 -30.42
C PRO A 422 -11.39 -6.21 -29.38
N LEU A 423 -10.36 -6.97 -29.78
CA LEU A 423 -9.53 -7.72 -28.84
C LEU A 423 -8.71 -6.81 -27.94
N LEU A 424 -8.19 -5.70 -28.47
CA LEU A 424 -7.52 -4.68 -27.66
C LEU A 424 -8.50 -4.03 -26.68
N LEU A 425 -9.72 -3.71 -27.12
CA LEU A 425 -10.76 -3.13 -26.28
C LEU A 425 -11.06 -4.03 -25.09
N VAL A 426 -11.24 -5.34 -25.32
CA VAL A 426 -11.43 -6.32 -24.24
C VAL A 426 -10.25 -6.33 -23.29
N SER A 427 -9.02 -6.36 -23.81
CA SER A 427 -7.82 -6.41 -22.98
C SER A 427 -7.69 -5.18 -22.09
N VAL A 428 -7.91 -3.99 -22.64
CA VAL A 428 -7.92 -2.74 -21.88
C VAL A 428 -8.98 -2.77 -20.78
N ASN A 429 -10.20 -3.18 -21.13
CA ASN A 429 -11.33 -3.21 -20.18
C ASN A 429 -11.09 -4.20 -19.05
N VAL A 430 -10.61 -5.42 -19.32
CA VAL A 430 -10.26 -6.38 -18.26
C VAL A 430 -9.23 -5.80 -17.29
N LEU A 431 -8.17 -5.20 -17.83
CA LEU A 431 -7.10 -4.64 -17.02
C LEU A 431 -7.57 -3.46 -16.18
N THR A 432 -8.38 -2.56 -16.75
CA THR A 432 -8.89 -1.37 -16.04
C THR A 432 -9.91 -1.73 -14.98
N ILE A 433 -10.80 -2.69 -15.26
CA ILE A 433 -11.77 -3.21 -14.30
C ILE A 433 -11.04 -3.90 -13.14
N MET A 434 -10.05 -4.74 -13.43
CA MET A 434 -9.24 -5.42 -12.41
C MET A 434 -8.47 -4.42 -11.54
N PHE A 435 -7.93 -3.35 -12.14
CA PHE A 435 -7.27 -2.27 -11.40
C PHE A 435 -8.23 -1.51 -10.50
N GLY A 436 -9.39 -1.09 -11.03
CA GLY A 436 -10.44 -0.42 -10.26
C GLY A 436 -10.94 -1.28 -9.10
N ALA A 437 -11.13 -2.58 -9.35
CA ALA A 437 -11.52 -3.55 -8.32
C ALA A 437 -10.45 -3.69 -7.24
N SER A 438 -9.18 -3.85 -7.61
CA SER A 438 -8.06 -3.94 -6.66
C SER A 438 -7.99 -2.71 -5.76
N PHE A 439 -8.18 -1.53 -6.32
CA PHE A 439 -8.16 -0.26 -5.58
C PHE A 439 -9.29 -0.20 -4.54
N VAL A 440 -10.53 -0.53 -4.92
CA VAL A 440 -11.67 -0.54 -4.00
C VAL A 440 -11.49 -1.58 -2.90
N LEU A 441 -11.13 -2.81 -3.25
CA LEU A 441 -10.91 -3.88 -2.29
C LEU A 441 -9.80 -3.55 -1.29
N TRP A 442 -8.74 -2.88 -1.77
CA TRP A 442 -7.66 -2.39 -0.90
C TRP A 442 -8.16 -1.33 0.10
N ILE A 443 -8.97 -0.36 -0.34
CA ILE A 443 -9.57 0.67 0.53
C ILE A 443 -10.49 0.03 1.55
N ARG A 444 -11.30 -0.96 1.14
CA ARG A 444 -12.25 -1.68 1.99
C ARG A 444 -11.59 -2.63 2.98
N GLY A 445 -10.25 -2.70 3.00
CA GLY A 445 -9.47 -3.42 4.00
C GLY A 445 -9.23 -4.89 3.69
N MET A 446 -9.43 -5.35 2.43
CA MET A 446 -9.14 -6.72 1.99
C MET A 446 -7.63 -6.97 1.86
N LYS A 447 -6.90 -6.84 2.97
CA LYS A 447 -5.46 -7.13 3.05
C LYS A 447 -5.22 -8.56 3.53
N PRO A 448 -4.03 -9.16 3.26
CA PRO A 448 -3.64 -10.41 3.89
C PRO A 448 -3.59 -10.23 5.41
N ASP A 449 -4.15 -11.18 6.16
CA ASP A 449 -4.13 -11.19 7.63
C ASP A 449 -2.75 -11.57 8.20
N SER A 450 -1.76 -11.87 7.39
CA SER A 450 -0.44 -12.30 7.84
C SER A 450 0.55 -11.16 8.00
N VAL A 451 1.31 -11.22 9.05
CA VAL A 451 2.37 -10.31 9.54
C VAL A 451 3.53 -10.09 8.55
N ALA A 452 3.63 -10.87 7.49
CA ALA A 452 4.61 -10.70 6.43
C ALA A 452 4.17 -9.63 5.42
N SER A 453 4.18 -8.38 5.82
CA SER A 453 3.90 -7.22 4.96
C SER A 453 5.07 -6.83 4.04
N THR A 454 5.83 -7.77 3.55
CA THR A 454 6.65 -7.54 2.38
C THR A 454 5.69 -7.50 1.20
N THR A 455 5.46 -6.33 0.64
CA THR A 455 4.80 -6.20 -0.66
C THR A 455 5.47 -7.18 -1.60
N HIS A 456 4.78 -8.28 -1.92
CA HIS A 456 5.37 -9.32 -2.74
C HIS A 456 5.85 -8.68 -4.06
N PRO A 457 7.12 -8.80 -4.43
CA PRO A 457 7.68 -8.08 -5.59
C PRO A 457 6.94 -8.39 -6.89
N TRP A 458 6.24 -9.53 -6.98
CA TRP A 458 5.42 -9.86 -8.13
C TRP A 458 4.15 -8.99 -8.25
N VAL A 459 3.54 -8.59 -7.14
CA VAL A 459 2.37 -7.69 -7.14
C VAL A 459 2.77 -6.34 -7.70
N LEU A 460 3.89 -5.79 -7.24
CA LEU A 460 4.42 -4.52 -7.74
C LEU A 460 4.76 -4.63 -9.25
N ARG A 461 5.36 -5.75 -9.66
CA ARG A 461 5.67 -6.02 -11.07
C ARG A 461 4.40 -6.14 -11.92
N SER A 462 3.36 -6.81 -11.39
CA SER A 462 2.07 -6.94 -12.09
C SER A 462 1.39 -5.59 -12.27
N PHE A 463 1.38 -4.73 -11.25
CA PHE A 463 0.86 -3.36 -11.37
C PHE A 463 1.70 -2.51 -12.33
N ALA A 464 3.02 -2.58 -12.26
CA ALA A 464 3.91 -1.87 -13.19
C ALA A 464 3.68 -2.32 -14.65
N PHE A 465 3.60 -3.63 -14.88
CA PHE A 465 3.29 -4.20 -16.19
C PHE A 465 1.93 -3.74 -16.69
N LEU A 466 0.91 -3.77 -15.85
CA LEU A 466 -0.45 -3.31 -16.16
C LEU A 466 -0.46 -1.83 -16.57
N ILE A 467 0.18 -0.96 -15.79
CA ILE A 467 0.28 0.47 -16.11
C ILE A 467 1.04 0.69 -17.42
N LEU A 468 2.16 0.00 -17.61
CA LEU A 468 2.99 0.14 -18.81
C LEU A 468 2.25 -0.35 -20.06
N PHE A 469 1.49 -1.46 -19.94
CA PHE A 469 0.67 -1.99 -21.00
C PHE A 469 -0.48 -1.05 -21.38
N ILE A 470 -1.17 -0.48 -20.38
CA ILE A 470 -2.21 0.54 -20.59
C ILE A 470 -1.62 1.78 -21.29
N LEU A 471 -0.47 2.28 -20.84
CA LEU A 471 0.22 3.42 -21.46
C LEU A 471 0.62 3.12 -22.89
N MET A 472 1.13 1.93 -23.17
CA MET A 472 1.51 1.49 -24.52
C MET A 472 0.29 1.49 -25.46
N ILE A 473 -0.84 0.95 -25.01
CA ILE A 473 -2.08 0.95 -25.79
C ILE A 473 -2.58 2.38 -25.99
N LEU A 474 -2.54 3.22 -24.95
CA LEU A 474 -2.98 4.61 -25.05
C LEU A 474 -2.14 5.40 -26.04
N ILE A 475 -0.81 5.21 -26.04
CA ILE A 475 0.11 5.81 -27.01
C ILE A 475 -0.21 5.31 -28.42
N TRP A 476 -0.46 4.01 -28.59
CA TRP A 476 -0.81 3.43 -29.90
C TRP A 476 -2.14 4.01 -30.44
N ILE A 477 -3.15 4.21 -29.58
CA ILE A 477 -4.44 4.82 -29.94
C ILE A 477 -4.28 6.30 -30.29
N LEU A 478 -3.39 7.02 -29.61
CA LEU A 478 -3.17 8.45 -29.80
C LEU A 478 -2.24 8.78 -30.99
N GLN A 479 -1.60 7.79 -31.62
CA GLN A 479 -0.82 8.04 -32.82
C GLN A 479 -1.75 8.55 -33.96
N PRO A 480 -1.48 9.73 -34.51
CA PRO A 480 -2.24 10.22 -35.64
C PRO A 480 -2.02 9.26 -36.83
N LYS A 481 -3.12 8.69 -37.31
CA LYS A 481 -3.13 7.89 -38.58
C LYS A 481 -3.19 8.80 -39.78
#